data_97913a5e030cd8a6d622e6607cf08c6d
#
_entry.id   97913a5e030cd8a6d622e6607cf08c6d
#
_cell.length_a   1.000
_cell.length_b   1.000
_cell.length_c   1.000
_cell.angle_alpha   90.00
_cell.angle_beta   90.00
_cell.angle_gamma   90.00
#
_symmetry.space_group_name_H-M   'P 1'
#
loop_
_entity.id
_entity.type
_entity.pdbx_description
1 polymer ?
#
loop_
_entity_poly.entity_id
_entity_poly.type
_entity_poly.pdbx_seq_one_letter_code
_entity_poly.pdbx_strand_id
1 'polypeptide(L)'
;MRGIERTAAALEAFLFIKGNPVSMKEMEEALHENEAAVREALHVLAEKYSKPDSGITLHESGAGWALATKKEYDAWLTETTGEQDRLSSAALETLAVVAAREPVTRSEIERIRGVSAGRVLVVLMNKGLIE
;
A
#
# COMPACT_ATOMS: atom_id res chain seq x y z
N MET A 1 0.62 29.44 0.99
CA MET A 1 1.65 28.41 1.10
C MET A 1 1.56 27.73 2.45
N ARG A 2 1.69 26.40 2.46
CA ARG A 2 1.66 25.65 3.71
C ARG A 2 3.05 25.59 4.32
N GLY A 3 3.13 25.65 5.66
CA GLY A 3 4.35 25.28 6.35
C GLY A 3 4.54 23.77 6.28
N ILE A 4 5.75 23.29 6.56
CA ILE A 4 6.06 21.87 6.47
C ILE A 4 5.15 21.01 7.35
N GLU A 5 4.76 21.47 8.52
CA GLU A 5 3.87 20.74 9.42
C GLU A 5 2.48 20.55 8.80
N ARG A 6 1.96 21.58 8.12
CA ARG A 6 0.67 21.49 7.44
C ARG A 6 0.76 20.60 6.20
N THR A 7 1.86 20.66 5.49
CA THR A 7 2.09 19.80 4.33
C THR A 7 2.15 18.34 4.79
N ALA A 8 2.85 18.08 5.87
CA ALA A 8 2.94 16.72 6.45
C ALA A 8 1.57 16.23 6.90
N ALA A 9 0.77 17.10 7.56
CA ALA A 9 -0.56 16.72 8.00
C ALA A 9 -1.50 16.43 6.82
N ALA A 10 -1.42 17.23 5.76
CA ALA A 10 -2.20 17.00 4.54
C ALA A 10 -1.79 15.69 3.87
N LEU A 11 -0.50 15.41 3.82
CA LEU A 11 0.01 14.16 3.28
C LEU A 11 -0.46 12.96 4.10
N GLU A 12 -0.43 13.07 5.41
CA GLU A 12 -0.94 12.03 6.31
C GLU A 12 -2.41 11.72 6.00
N ALA A 13 -3.24 12.75 5.87
CA ALA A 13 -4.64 12.58 5.56
C ALA A 13 -4.84 11.92 4.18
N PHE A 14 -4.04 12.34 3.20
CA PHE A 14 -4.10 11.80 1.85
C PHE A 14 -3.72 10.31 1.83
N LEU A 15 -2.62 9.95 2.50
CA LEU A 15 -2.18 8.56 2.59
C LEU A 15 -3.19 7.68 3.33
N PHE A 16 -3.80 8.22 4.37
CA PHE A 16 -4.82 7.51 5.15
C PHE A 16 -6.05 7.17 4.29
N ILE A 17 -6.54 8.15 3.54
CA ILE A 17 -7.72 7.95 2.68
C ILE A 17 -7.43 7.01 1.51
N LYS A 18 -6.24 7.08 0.94
CA LYS A 18 -5.85 6.22 -0.18
C LYS A 18 -5.78 4.74 0.22
N GLY A 19 -5.21 4.44 1.36
CA GLY A 19 -5.10 3.07 1.85
C GLY A 19 -4.16 2.17 1.06
N ASN A 20 -3.80 2.55 -0.16
CA ASN A 20 -2.88 1.81 -1.05
C ASN A 20 -1.62 2.65 -1.27
N PRO A 21 -0.50 2.03 -1.69
CA PRO A 21 0.71 2.79 -1.97
C PRO A 21 0.49 3.90 -3.00
N VAL A 22 1.10 5.04 -2.75
CA VAL A 22 0.97 6.25 -3.54
C VAL A 22 2.35 6.64 -4.06
N SER A 23 2.44 6.96 -5.36
CA SER A 23 3.71 7.34 -5.97
C SER A 23 4.11 8.77 -5.58
N MET A 24 5.39 9.08 -5.76
CA MET A 24 5.90 10.43 -5.56
C MET A 24 5.11 11.44 -6.40
N LYS A 25 4.87 11.10 -7.66
CA LYS A 25 4.15 11.98 -8.57
C LYS A 25 2.73 12.28 -8.08
N GLU A 26 2.02 11.26 -7.60
CA GLU A 26 0.68 11.44 -7.04
C GLU A 26 0.69 12.37 -5.82
N MET A 27 1.68 12.23 -4.96
CA MET A 27 1.82 13.09 -3.79
C MET A 27 2.13 14.54 -4.18
N GLU A 28 3.02 14.73 -5.15
CA GLU A 28 3.35 16.07 -5.66
C GLU A 28 2.10 16.76 -6.22
N GLU A 29 1.34 16.05 -7.02
CA GLU A 29 0.12 16.57 -7.63
C GLU A 29 -0.95 16.88 -6.58
N ALA A 30 -1.15 15.99 -5.64
CA ALA A 30 -2.16 16.15 -4.59
C ALA A 30 -1.84 17.33 -3.68
N LEU A 31 -0.57 17.51 -3.33
CA LEU A 31 -0.14 18.56 -2.40
C LEU A 31 0.21 19.86 -3.10
N HIS A 32 0.30 19.88 -4.43
CA HIS A 32 0.79 21.03 -5.20
C HIS A 32 2.17 21.46 -4.72
N GLU A 33 3.04 20.49 -4.50
CA GLU A 33 4.40 20.69 -4.00
C GLU A 33 5.40 19.93 -4.87
N ASN A 34 6.68 20.32 -4.81
CA ASN A 34 7.74 19.63 -5.53
C ASN A 34 8.24 18.42 -4.74
N GLU A 35 9.09 17.62 -5.36
CA GLU A 35 9.62 16.41 -4.74
C GLU A 35 10.34 16.70 -3.42
N ALA A 36 11.14 17.77 -3.36
CA ALA A 36 11.88 18.11 -2.15
C ALA A 36 10.95 18.36 -0.96
N ALA A 37 9.86 19.10 -1.19
CA ALA A 37 8.87 19.39 -0.15
C ALA A 37 8.12 18.12 0.27
N VAL A 38 7.79 17.25 -0.69
CA VAL A 38 7.14 15.99 -0.38
C VAL A 38 8.06 15.09 0.45
N ARG A 39 9.34 14.99 0.10
CA ARG A 39 10.31 14.18 0.85
C ARG A 39 10.49 14.71 2.28
N GLU A 40 10.48 16.02 2.44
CA GLU A 40 10.56 16.64 3.76
C GLU A 40 9.33 16.29 4.60
N ALA A 41 8.14 16.34 3.99
CA ALA A 41 6.90 15.95 4.65
C ALA A 41 6.90 14.47 5.05
N LEU A 42 7.40 13.60 4.16
CA LEU A 42 7.54 12.18 4.46
C LEU A 42 8.48 11.94 5.64
N HIS A 43 9.58 12.70 5.71
CA HIS A 43 10.52 12.61 6.83
C HIS A 43 9.86 13.03 8.15
N VAL A 44 9.07 14.10 8.13
CA VAL A 44 8.33 14.55 9.32
C VAL A 44 7.38 13.44 9.79
N LEU A 45 6.67 12.80 8.88
CA LEU A 45 5.76 11.71 9.23
C LEU A 45 6.53 10.50 9.77
N ALA A 46 7.65 10.14 9.15
CA ALA A 46 8.46 9.01 9.61
C ALA A 46 8.95 9.23 11.04
N GLU A 47 9.41 10.44 11.36
CA GLU A 47 9.83 10.78 12.72
C GLU A 47 8.66 10.74 13.71
N LYS A 48 7.52 11.26 13.31
CA LYS A 48 6.31 11.24 14.14
C LYS A 48 5.94 9.81 14.55
N TYR A 49 6.03 8.87 13.59
CA TYR A 49 5.64 7.48 13.83
C TYR A 49 6.75 6.62 14.44
N SER A 50 7.97 7.15 14.58
CA SER A 50 9.08 6.40 15.19
C SER A 50 8.92 6.21 16.69
N LYS A 51 8.00 6.95 17.30
CA LYS A 51 7.80 6.94 18.75
C LYS A 51 6.98 5.75 19.20
N PRO A 52 7.22 5.25 20.43
CA PRO A 52 6.50 4.07 20.93
C PRO A 52 4.99 4.27 21.10
N ASP A 53 4.52 5.50 21.16
CA ASP A 53 3.11 5.81 21.32
C ASP A 53 2.31 5.81 20.01
N SER A 54 2.96 5.44 18.90
CA SER A 54 2.30 5.30 17.60
C SER A 54 2.24 3.83 17.19
N GLY A 55 1.06 3.38 16.81
CA GLY A 55 0.84 2.02 16.30
C GLY A 55 0.98 1.91 14.79
N ILE A 56 1.12 3.05 14.10
CA ILE A 56 1.26 3.07 12.64
C ILE A 56 2.64 3.59 12.25
N THR A 57 3.01 3.33 11.01
CA THR A 57 4.28 3.78 10.44
C THR A 57 4.09 4.09 8.96
N LEU A 58 5.05 4.81 8.40
CA LEU A 58 5.13 5.06 6.98
C LEU A 58 5.92 3.92 6.33
N HIS A 59 5.31 3.28 5.35
CA HIS A 59 5.93 2.16 4.64
C HIS A 59 6.24 2.55 3.19
N GLU A 60 7.47 2.33 2.77
CA GLU A 60 7.90 2.54 1.40
C GLU A 60 8.10 1.19 0.72
N SER A 61 7.58 1.06 -0.50
CA SER A 61 7.74 -0.15 -1.32
C SER A 61 7.99 0.26 -2.76
N GLY A 62 8.18 -0.71 -3.64
CA GLY A 62 8.29 -0.42 -5.07
C GLY A 62 7.07 0.25 -5.66
N ALA A 63 5.91 0.08 -5.04
CA ALA A 63 4.66 0.69 -5.49
C ALA A 63 4.45 2.11 -4.95
N GLY A 64 5.25 2.56 -3.99
CA GLY A 64 5.17 3.89 -3.41
C GLY A 64 5.10 3.88 -1.89
N TRP A 65 4.45 4.88 -1.33
CA TRP A 65 4.35 5.08 0.13
C TRP A 65 2.93 4.87 0.61
N ALA A 66 2.78 4.25 1.77
CA ALA A 66 1.49 4.03 2.42
C ALA A 66 1.66 4.06 3.92
N LEU A 67 0.57 4.31 4.64
CA LEU A 67 0.54 4.11 6.08
C LEU A 67 0.28 2.63 6.33
N ALA A 68 0.95 2.07 7.33
CA ALA A 68 0.82 0.66 7.69
C ALA A 68 0.91 0.51 9.21
N THR A 69 0.41 -0.58 9.73
CA THR A 69 0.59 -0.89 11.15
C THR A 69 2.03 -1.33 11.38
N LYS A 70 2.55 -1.06 12.58
CA LYS A 70 3.88 -1.51 12.94
C LYS A 70 3.89 -3.02 13.13
N LYS A 71 4.94 -3.67 12.69
CA LYS A 71 5.08 -5.14 12.74
C LYS A 71 4.94 -5.71 14.15
N GLU A 72 5.34 -4.96 15.15
CA GLU A 72 5.25 -5.41 16.54
C GLU A 72 3.82 -5.69 17.00
N TYR A 73 2.82 -5.19 16.28
CA TYR A 73 1.41 -5.41 16.59
C TYR A 73 0.75 -6.47 15.71
N ASP A 74 1.47 -7.05 14.74
CA ASP A 74 0.89 -7.98 13.76
C ASP A 74 0.19 -9.17 14.41
N ALA A 75 0.86 -9.83 15.34
CA ALA A 75 0.29 -11.01 16.00
C ALA A 75 -0.97 -10.67 16.79
N TRP A 76 -0.91 -9.57 17.55
CA TRP A 76 -2.04 -9.11 18.34
C TRP A 76 -3.23 -8.70 17.47
N LEU A 77 -2.95 -7.99 16.36
CA LEU A 77 -3.99 -7.57 15.43
C LEU A 77 -4.67 -8.77 14.78
N THR A 78 -3.89 -9.78 14.40
CA THR A 78 -4.43 -11.02 13.82
C THR A 78 -5.38 -11.70 14.79
N GLU A 79 -5.00 -11.82 16.05
CA GLU A 79 -5.86 -12.41 17.07
C GLU A 79 -7.14 -11.62 17.32
N THR A 80 -7.03 -10.28 17.33
CA THR A 80 -8.10 -9.40 17.70
C THR A 80 -9.12 -9.19 16.57
N THR A 81 -8.63 -9.03 15.33
CA THR A 81 -9.46 -8.71 14.17
C THR A 81 -9.76 -9.91 13.27
N GLY A 82 -8.98 -10.97 13.38
CA GLY A 82 -9.05 -12.12 12.50
C GLY A 82 -8.40 -11.86 11.14
N GLU A 83 -7.88 -10.67 10.90
CA GLU A 83 -7.21 -10.33 9.64
C GLU A 83 -5.74 -10.71 9.69
N GLN A 84 -5.24 -11.26 8.60
CA GLN A 84 -3.85 -11.67 8.46
C GLN A 84 -3.25 -11.10 7.18
N ASP A 85 -1.94 -10.90 7.21
CA ASP A 85 -1.20 -10.47 6.03
C ASP A 85 -0.83 -11.66 5.14
N ARG A 86 -1.75 -12.60 5.01
CA ARG A 86 -1.62 -13.73 4.11
C ARG A 86 -2.64 -13.62 2.99
N LEU A 87 -2.33 -14.24 1.87
CA LEU A 87 -3.20 -14.20 0.71
C LEU A 87 -4.48 -14.99 0.94
N SER A 88 -5.59 -14.49 0.43
CA SER A 88 -6.86 -15.21 0.40
C SER A 88 -6.75 -16.39 -0.55
N SER A 89 -7.69 -17.33 -0.48
CA SER A 89 -7.76 -18.45 -1.42
C SER A 89 -7.84 -17.98 -2.86
N ALA A 90 -8.66 -16.94 -3.12
CA ALA A 90 -8.78 -16.36 -4.46
C ALA A 90 -7.45 -15.79 -4.95
N ALA A 91 -6.69 -15.12 -4.08
CA ALA A 91 -5.40 -14.57 -4.44
C ALA A 91 -4.38 -15.67 -4.72
N LEU A 92 -4.36 -16.73 -3.91
CA LEU A 92 -3.46 -17.87 -4.13
C LEU A 92 -3.77 -18.58 -5.44
N GLU A 93 -5.05 -18.81 -5.75
CA GLU A 93 -5.46 -19.44 -7.00
C GLU A 93 -5.04 -18.61 -8.20
N THR A 94 -5.25 -17.29 -8.14
CA THR A 94 -4.85 -16.38 -9.22
C THR A 94 -3.34 -16.37 -9.39
N LEU A 95 -2.59 -16.31 -8.30
CA LEU A 95 -1.12 -16.34 -8.35
C LEU A 95 -0.63 -17.63 -8.98
N ALA A 96 -1.26 -18.76 -8.66
CA ALA A 96 -0.91 -20.06 -9.25
C ALA A 96 -1.13 -20.07 -10.76
N VAL A 97 -2.22 -19.47 -11.25
CA VAL A 97 -2.48 -19.35 -12.68
C VAL A 97 -1.40 -18.51 -13.36
N VAL A 98 -1.04 -17.37 -12.76
CA VAL A 98 0.01 -16.50 -13.30
C VAL A 98 1.34 -17.24 -13.37
N ALA A 99 1.72 -17.91 -12.28
CA ALA A 99 2.99 -18.63 -12.21
C ALA A 99 3.09 -19.75 -13.24
N ALA A 100 1.98 -20.44 -13.52
CA ALA A 100 1.96 -21.55 -14.47
C ALA A 100 1.89 -21.11 -15.93
N ARG A 101 1.38 -19.93 -16.21
CA ARG A 101 1.04 -19.52 -17.57
C ARG A 101 1.60 -18.16 -18.01
N GLU A 102 2.47 -17.57 -17.25
CA GLU A 102 3.01 -16.26 -17.63
C GLU A 102 3.89 -16.33 -18.89
N PRO A 103 3.85 -15.31 -19.76
CA PRO A 103 2.99 -14.14 -19.63
C PRO A 103 1.51 -14.47 -19.89
N VAL A 104 0.61 -13.87 -19.11
CA VAL A 104 -0.82 -14.14 -19.19
C VAL A 104 -1.61 -12.85 -19.02
N THR A 105 -2.71 -12.68 -19.74
CA THR A 105 -3.57 -11.51 -19.63
C THR A 105 -4.62 -11.70 -18.54
N ARG A 106 -5.21 -10.58 -18.10
CA ARG A 106 -6.34 -10.63 -17.17
C ARG A 106 -7.49 -11.46 -17.71
N SER A 107 -7.82 -11.27 -19.00
CA SER A 107 -8.90 -12.03 -19.66
C SER A 107 -8.66 -13.53 -19.64
N GLU A 108 -7.42 -13.94 -19.86
CA GLU A 108 -7.05 -15.35 -19.80
C GLU A 108 -7.19 -15.92 -18.39
N ILE A 109 -6.77 -15.14 -17.38
CA ILE A 109 -6.89 -15.53 -15.98
C ILE A 109 -8.36 -15.71 -15.61
N GLU A 110 -9.20 -14.76 -15.98
CA GLU A 110 -10.64 -14.82 -15.69
C GLU A 110 -11.30 -16.00 -16.37
N ARG A 111 -10.90 -16.29 -17.61
CA ARG A 111 -11.43 -17.46 -18.33
C ARG A 111 -11.05 -18.77 -17.64
N ILE A 112 -9.82 -18.90 -17.20
CA ILE A 112 -9.33 -20.12 -16.52
C ILE A 112 -10.03 -20.29 -15.17
N ARG A 113 -10.14 -19.23 -14.41
CA ARG A 113 -10.77 -19.28 -13.08
C ARG A 113 -12.29 -19.29 -13.14
N GLY A 114 -12.89 -18.74 -14.21
CA GLY A 114 -14.33 -18.65 -14.36
C GLY A 114 -14.97 -17.53 -13.55
N VAL A 115 -14.17 -16.61 -13.00
CA VAL A 115 -14.64 -15.48 -12.19
C VAL A 115 -13.80 -14.25 -12.50
N SER A 116 -14.33 -13.07 -12.13
CA SER A 116 -13.61 -11.82 -12.26
C SER A 116 -12.35 -11.81 -11.36
N ALA A 117 -11.26 -11.23 -11.85
CA ALA A 117 -9.99 -11.23 -11.16
C ALA A 117 -9.44 -9.82 -10.87
N GLY A 118 -10.18 -8.77 -11.19
CA GLY A 118 -9.67 -7.40 -11.09
C GLY A 118 -9.18 -7.02 -9.70
N ARG A 119 -9.98 -7.29 -8.67
CA ARG A 119 -9.61 -6.94 -7.27
C ARG A 119 -8.41 -7.75 -6.79
N VAL A 120 -8.41 -9.03 -7.09
CA VAL A 120 -7.33 -9.93 -6.68
C VAL A 120 -6.01 -9.53 -7.35
N LEU A 121 -6.05 -9.16 -8.62
CA LEU A 121 -4.85 -8.71 -9.34
C LEU A 121 -4.28 -7.44 -8.71
N VAL A 122 -5.13 -6.50 -8.31
CA VAL A 122 -4.68 -5.28 -7.63
C VAL A 122 -3.98 -5.64 -6.31
N VAL A 123 -4.54 -6.55 -5.52
CA VAL A 123 -3.93 -7.01 -4.27
C VAL A 123 -2.55 -7.62 -4.53
N LEU A 124 -2.44 -8.50 -5.53
CA LEU A 124 -1.16 -9.15 -5.85
C LEU A 124 -0.12 -8.16 -6.36
N MET A 125 -0.54 -7.18 -7.15
CA MET A 125 0.35 -6.12 -7.61
C MET A 125 0.84 -5.26 -6.46
N ASN A 126 -0.05 -4.88 -5.54
CA ASN A 126 0.30 -4.08 -4.37
C ASN A 126 1.25 -4.81 -3.43
N LYS A 127 1.21 -6.13 -3.40
CA LYS A 127 2.14 -6.95 -2.61
C LYS A 127 3.45 -7.24 -3.36
N GLY A 128 3.58 -6.77 -4.60
CA GLY A 128 4.78 -6.98 -5.41
C GLY A 128 4.96 -8.40 -5.93
N LEU A 129 3.91 -9.22 -5.91
CA LEU A 129 3.96 -10.61 -6.35
C LEU A 129 3.77 -10.78 -7.84
N ILE A 130 3.14 -9.81 -8.50
CA ILE A 130 2.96 -9.78 -9.95
C ILE A 130 3.18 -8.35 -10.46
N GLU A 131 3.37 -8.22 -11.75
CA GLU A 131 3.54 -6.93 -12.44
C GLU A 131 2.40 -6.64 -13.41
#